data_61ee2c48dc7e865295f7145a6e659b34
#
_entry.id   61ee2c48dc7e865295f7145a6e659b34
#
_cell.length_a   1.000
_cell.length_b   1.000
_cell.length_c   1.000
_cell.angle_alpha   90.00
_cell.angle_beta   90.00
_cell.angle_gamma   90.00
#
_symmetry.space_group_name_H-M   'P 1'
#
loop_
_entity.id
_entity.type
_entity.pdbx_description
1 polymer ?
#
loop_
_entity_poly.entity_id
_entity_poly.type
_entity_poly.pdbx_seq_one_letter_code
_entity_poly.pdbx_strand_id
1 'polypeptide(L)'
;MMEPAVADRRPVFFLVSGWGGFADNDCTTMSNAVSNVNLADGPLPEHSKVETIKWQSRFLRGQIADELSEGTDHFTEDSVQLLKHHGMYQQDDRDLRAEMRGQGDKGKAYMMMLRTRVPGGKMTAQQFLGEMELGDALGNGTMRLTSRQAIQHHGILKENLKTAIQRIHQLRLSTLGACGDVNRNVMACPLPINRPCYHQVQALADQLSDYFLPQSNAYFEIWLKDLQTGEQECTLQMDAEREPIYGSVYLPRKFKTAIAFAFDNSVDVQTNDLALVAVVEQDTVVGYNILVGGGMGMTPAKKTTFAALAQPLCFSTPENVIAICRAVVEVQRDFGNREDRKHARLKYLIRDWGIEKFREHVAQYWGQALTPSRDLPITAVHDALGWIDQEDGRWCYGLNVENGRIVDRPGLQLKSALREICERLNPAIRITAQQSVLFCDLTPEQKPVLEEILVRHQIKRSEDYLPTRRWSMACVAWPTCGLSITESERALPGIMDGFEGHLRELGLQDEPIHVRMTGCPNGCARPYNAEIGLVGKAKEKYTVYLGGSHLGTRLAYIYKDMVPHDDVVAELAAVLRVFQRQRGPGEHFGDFCDRLGQEALLAAVGS
;
A
#
# COMPACT_ATOMS: atom_id res chain seq x y z
N MET A 1 30.58 -47.93 36.56
CA MET A 1 30.92 -47.40 35.23
C MET A 1 29.64 -46.76 34.70
N MET A 2 29.51 -45.46 34.84
CA MET A 2 28.39 -44.65 34.32
C MET A 2 28.86 -43.99 33.03
N GLU A 3 28.18 -44.30 31.93
CA GLU A 3 28.36 -43.61 30.66
C GLU A 3 27.85 -42.16 30.76
N PRO A 4 28.52 -41.19 30.14
CA PRO A 4 28.05 -39.81 30.14
C PRO A 4 26.92 -39.63 29.12
N ALA A 5 25.80 -39.08 29.57
CA ALA A 5 24.67 -38.68 28.72
C ALA A 5 25.10 -37.63 27.68
N VAL A 6 24.91 -38.00 26.42
CA VAL A 6 25.09 -37.10 25.27
C VAL A 6 23.96 -36.09 25.30
N ALA A 7 24.30 -34.82 25.53
CA ALA A 7 23.36 -33.73 25.45
C ALA A 7 22.90 -33.55 23.98
N ASP A 8 21.60 -33.73 23.73
CA ASP A 8 20.95 -33.52 22.44
C ASP A 8 20.88 -32.00 22.13
N ARG A 9 21.94 -31.49 21.49
CA ARG A 9 21.99 -30.11 20.99
C ARG A 9 21.29 -30.08 19.64
N ARG A 10 19.97 -29.86 19.61
CA ARG A 10 19.26 -29.56 18.38
C ARG A 10 19.27 -28.05 18.17
N PRO A 11 19.98 -27.54 17.13
CA PRO A 11 19.91 -26.14 16.79
C PRO A 11 18.51 -25.80 16.25
N VAL A 12 17.86 -24.80 16.82
CA VAL A 12 16.67 -24.21 16.21
C VAL A 12 17.15 -23.36 15.04
N PHE A 13 17.21 -23.96 13.86
CA PHE A 13 17.50 -23.22 12.63
C PHE A 13 16.30 -22.35 12.27
N PHE A 14 16.45 -21.05 12.36
CA PHE A 14 15.65 -20.12 11.57
C PHE A 14 16.21 -20.16 10.15
N LEU A 15 15.68 -21.05 9.32
CA LEU A 15 15.98 -21.08 7.89
C LEU A 15 15.40 -19.82 7.23
N VAL A 16 16.26 -18.84 6.99
CA VAL A 16 16.07 -17.94 5.86
C VAL A 16 16.31 -18.82 4.64
N SER A 17 15.28 -19.03 3.80
CA SER A 17 15.34 -19.84 2.60
C SER A 17 16.52 -19.41 1.73
N GLY A 18 17.53 -20.27 1.66
CA GLY A 18 18.72 -20.08 0.88
C GLY A 18 18.42 -20.04 -0.61
N TRP A 19 19.07 -19.14 -1.26
CA TRP A 19 19.13 -18.96 -2.70
C TRP A 19 20.04 -19.99 -3.34
N GLY A 20 19.52 -20.63 -4.37
CA GLY A 20 20.34 -21.38 -5.33
C GLY A 20 21.23 -20.42 -6.09
N GLY A 21 22.51 -20.76 -6.20
CA GLY A 21 23.55 -19.93 -6.79
C GLY A 21 23.26 -19.52 -8.22
N PHE A 22 23.53 -18.26 -8.51
CA PHE A 22 23.92 -17.80 -9.82
C PHE A 22 25.44 -17.64 -9.81
N ALA A 23 26.07 -18.30 -10.79
CA ALA A 23 27.51 -18.30 -10.98
C ALA A 23 28.03 -16.88 -11.19
N ASP A 24 29.16 -16.59 -10.55
CA ASP A 24 30.02 -15.43 -10.82
C ASP A 24 30.28 -15.32 -12.32
N ASN A 25 29.77 -14.27 -12.94
CA ASN A 25 30.32 -13.76 -14.18
C ASN A 25 30.96 -12.40 -13.87
N ASP A 26 32.28 -12.39 -14.02
CA ASP A 26 33.15 -11.23 -13.97
C ASP A 26 32.54 -9.99 -14.63
N CYS A 27 32.19 -8.99 -13.81
CA CYS A 27 31.94 -7.62 -14.23
C CYS A 27 33.00 -6.69 -13.63
N THR A 28 34.25 -6.99 -13.90
CA THR A 28 35.37 -6.06 -13.74
C THR A 28 35.71 -5.51 -15.11
N THR A 29 35.09 -4.39 -15.48
CA THR A 29 35.65 -3.30 -16.31
C THR A 29 34.52 -2.45 -16.85
N MET A 30 34.31 -1.33 -16.24
CA MET A 30 33.96 0.00 -16.76
C MET A 30 33.42 0.88 -15.62
N SER A 31 34.34 1.20 -14.73
CA SER A 31 34.14 2.27 -13.75
C SER A 31 35.03 3.42 -14.19
N ASN A 32 34.45 4.38 -14.92
CA ASN A 32 35.02 5.72 -14.90
C ASN A 32 33.99 6.76 -15.34
N ALA A 33 33.88 7.76 -14.49
CA ALA A 33 33.33 9.09 -14.74
C ALA A 33 31.81 9.29 -14.55
N VAL A 34 31.29 9.08 -13.34
CA VAL A 34 30.43 10.06 -12.70
C VAL A 34 30.90 10.14 -11.26
N SER A 35 31.26 11.34 -10.78
CA SER A 35 31.64 11.56 -9.39
C SER A 35 30.46 11.17 -8.51
N ASN A 36 30.45 9.93 -8.05
CA ASN A 36 29.57 9.46 -6.99
C ASN A 36 29.85 10.35 -5.78
N VAL A 37 28.95 11.26 -5.47
CA VAL A 37 28.90 11.85 -4.16
C VAL A 37 28.61 10.69 -3.21
N ASN A 38 29.68 10.13 -2.66
CA ASN A 38 29.60 9.07 -1.68
C ASN A 38 29.02 9.67 -0.40
N LEU A 39 27.69 9.64 -0.26
CA LEU A 39 26.99 10.03 0.96
C LEU A 39 27.38 9.12 2.17
N ALA A 40 28.30 8.18 1.96
CA ALA A 40 28.78 7.25 2.97
C ALA A 40 29.82 7.84 3.92
N ASP A 41 30.60 8.87 3.51
CA ASP A 41 31.87 9.19 4.19
C ASP A 41 32.02 10.66 4.64
N GLY A 42 30.95 11.46 4.61
CA GLY A 42 31.00 12.86 5.03
C GLY A 42 29.71 13.40 5.62
N PRO A 43 29.74 14.52 6.33
CA PRO A 43 28.54 15.16 6.82
C PRO A 43 27.64 15.51 5.63
N LEU A 44 26.36 15.10 5.73
CA LEU A 44 25.35 15.46 4.76
C LEU A 44 25.30 17.00 4.61
N PRO A 45 25.17 17.55 3.39
CA PRO A 45 24.87 18.98 3.22
C PRO A 45 23.59 19.35 3.97
N GLU A 46 23.16 20.60 3.97
CA GLU A 46 21.90 21.02 4.61
C GLU A 46 20.78 19.98 4.42
N HIS A 47 20.24 19.46 5.52
CA HIS A 47 19.30 18.34 5.49
C HIS A 47 18.32 18.36 6.67
N SER A 48 17.21 17.67 6.52
CA SER A 48 16.21 17.55 7.59
C SER A 48 16.70 16.67 8.75
N LYS A 49 16.22 16.93 9.98
CA LYS A 49 16.50 16.11 11.17
C LYS A 49 16.39 14.60 10.92
N VAL A 50 15.44 14.17 10.08
CA VAL A 50 15.23 12.73 9.78
C VAL A 50 16.40 12.13 9.02
N GLU A 51 17.08 12.89 8.16
CA GLU A 51 18.29 12.41 7.47
C GLU A 51 19.43 12.16 8.47
N THR A 52 19.61 13.07 9.48
CA THR A 52 20.56 12.86 10.58
C THR A 52 20.23 11.57 11.37
N ILE A 53 18.96 11.37 11.73
CA ILE A 53 18.51 10.16 12.44
C ILE A 53 18.86 8.90 11.65
N LYS A 54 18.58 8.88 10.33
CA LYS A 54 18.89 7.74 9.47
C LYS A 54 20.41 7.50 9.38
N TRP A 55 21.18 8.56 9.19
CA TRP A 55 22.64 8.46 9.09
C TRP A 55 23.29 7.91 10.37
N GLN A 56 22.83 8.36 11.55
CA GLN A 56 23.34 7.93 12.84
C GLN A 56 22.81 6.54 13.26
N SER A 57 21.85 5.99 12.54
CA SER A 57 21.10 4.80 12.95
C SER A 57 21.81 3.48 12.74
N ARG A 58 22.99 3.45 12.13
CA ARG A 58 23.65 2.20 11.74
C ARG A 58 22.69 1.30 10.93
N PHE A 59 22.25 1.78 9.77
CA PHE A 59 21.32 1.10 8.87
C PHE A 59 19.97 0.77 9.52
N LEU A 60 19.33 1.78 10.12
CA LEU A 60 18.00 1.75 10.74
C LEU A 60 17.88 0.94 12.04
N ARG A 61 18.98 0.46 12.60
CA ARG A 61 19.00 -0.24 13.87
C ARG A 61 18.67 0.72 15.02
N GLY A 62 19.37 1.85 15.09
CA GLY A 62 19.21 2.86 16.14
C GLY A 62 19.32 2.27 17.55
N GLN A 63 18.44 2.70 18.43
CA GLN A 63 18.29 2.22 19.80
C GLN A 63 17.01 1.37 20.01
N ILE A 64 16.40 0.88 18.92
CA ILE A 64 15.11 0.17 18.99
C ILE A 64 15.18 -1.06 19.90
N ALA A 65 16.28 -1.82 19.86
CA ALA A 65 16.45 -3.02 20.67
C ALA A 65 16.53 -2.70 22.16
N ASP A 66 17.26 -1.63 22.51
CA ASP A 66 17.42 -1.17 23.90
C ASP A 66 16.08 -0.66 24.43
N GLU A 67 15.42 0.21 23.66
CA GLU A 67 14.12 0.76 24.03
C GLU A 67 13.01 -0.32 24.13
N LEU A 68 13.10 -1.43 23.39
CA LEU A 68 12.17 -2.56 23.52
C LEU A 68 12.27 -3.25 24.88
N SER A 69 13.45 -3.25 25.50
CA SER A 69 13.67 -3.82 26.83
C SER A 69 13.34 -2.87 27.99
N GLU A 70 13.14 -1.58 27.70
CA GLU A 70 12.70 -0.61 28.69
C GLU A 70 11.21 -0.78 29.01
N GLY A 71 10.83 -0.58 30.27
CA GLY A 71 9.45 -0.68 30.77
C GLY A 71 8.53 0.48 30.39
N THR A 72 8.85 1.24 29.34
CA THR A 72 8.01 2.34 28.81
C THR A 72 6.97 1.81 27.82
N ASP A 73 5.83 2.48 27.70
CA ASP A 73 4.74 2.12 26.77
C ASP A 73 4.94 2.69 25.35
N HIS A 74 5.98 3.48 25.13
CA HIS A 74 6.26 4.15 23.86
C HIS A 74 7.77 4.19 23.54
N PHE A 75 8.09 4.56 22.30
CA PHE A 75 9.44 4.79 21.79
C PHE A 75 9.75 6.28 21.71
N THR A 76 11.05 6.62 21.74
CA THR A 76 11.54 7.96 21.49
C THR A 76 11.21 8.44 20.07
N GLU A 77 11.26 9.76 19.83
CA GLU A 77 10.98 10.35 18.53
C GLU A 77 11.90 9.78 17.43
N ASP A 78 13.18 9.56 17.73
CA ASP A 78 14.15 9.07 16.77
C ASP A 78 13.87 7.61 16.39
N SER A 79 13.63 6.75 17.37
CA SER A 79 13.22 5.36 17.13
C SER A 79 11.88 5.27 16.37
N VAL A 80 10.92 6.15 16.66
CA VAL A 80 9.67 6.24 15.88
C VAL A 80 9.90 6.51 14.38
N GLN A 81 10.95 7.28 14.01
CA GLN A 81 11.26 7.46 12.58
C GLN A 81 11.85 6.20 11.96
N LEU A 82 12.68 5.47 12.68
CA LEU A 82 13.32 4.23 12.20
C LEU A 82 12.32 3.07 12.11
N LEU A 83 11.45 2.90 13.10
CA LEU A 83 10.39 1.88 13.14
C LEU A 83 9.52 1.86 11.88
N LYS A 84 9.36 3.02 11.22
CA LYS A 84 8.60 3.09 9.96
C LYS A 84 9.20 2.19 8.88
N HIS A 85 10.53 2.05 8.81
CA HIS A 85 11.20 1.19 7.83
C HIS A 85 10.98 -0.30 8.14
N HIS A 86 10.75 -0.61 9.41
CA HIS A 86 10.38 -1.95 9.89
C HIS A 86 8.87 -2.21 9.82
N GLY A 87 8.10 -1.37 9.11
CA GLY A 87 6.67 -1.54 8.90
C GLY A 87 5.77 -1.10 10.05
N MET A 88 6.31 -0.39 11.04
CA MET A 88 5.62 -0.03 12.27
C MET A 88 5.37 1.47 12.38
N TYR A 89 4.27 1.85 13.02
CA TYR A 89 3.97 3.22 13.40
C TYR A 89 3.49 3.26 14.84
N GLN A 90 4.16 4.06 15.68
CA GLN A 90 3.60 4.42 16.96
C GLN A 90 2.39 5.33 16.74
N GLN A 91 1.28 4.97 17.32
CA GLN A 91 -0.01 5.63 17.24
C GLN A 91 -0.51 5.96 18.65
N ASP A 92 -1.60 6.70 18.71
CA ASP A 92 -2.28 7.10 19.92
C ASP A 92 -3.77 7.06 19.61
N ASP A 93 -4.49 6.16 20.26
CA ASP A 93 -5.94 6.07 20.10
C ASP A 93 -6.61 7.28 20.73
N ARG A 94 -7.17 8.13 19.89
CA ARG A 94 -7.74 9.40 20.33
C ARG A 94 -9.10 9.26 21.00
N ASP A 95 -9.85 8.19 20.72
CA ASP A 95 -11.11 7.90 21.41
C ASP A 95 -10.80 7.40 22.82
N LEU A 96 -9.92 6.40 22.98
CA LEU A 96 -9.47 5.91 24.26
C LEU A 96 -8.81 7.03 25.09
N ARG A 97 -7.96 7.85 24.45
CA ARG A 97 -7.37 9.03 25.11
C ARG A 97 -8.42 10.04 25.61
N ALA A 98 -9.52 10.22 24.90
CA ALA A 98 -10.60 11.09 25.33
C ALA A 98 -11.30 10.52 26.58
N GLU A 99 -11.51 9.20 26.63
CA GLU A 99 -12.05 8.50 27.80
C GLU A 99 -11.10 8.61 29.00
N MET A 100 -9.80 8.35 28.82
CA MET A 100 -8.77 8.52 29.87
C MET A 100 -8.75 9.94 30.44
N ARG A 101 -8.87 10.95 29.58
CA ARG A 101 -8.95 12.36 30.01
C ARG A 101 -10.23 12.65 30.81
N GLY A 102 -11.34 12.04 30.44
CA GLY A 102 -12.60 12.11 31.21
C GLY A 102 -12.46 11.54 32.63
N GLN A 103 -11.52 10.59 32.81
CA GLN A 103 -11.16 9.99 34.11
C GLN A 103 -10.02 10.72 34.82
N GLY A 104 -9.52 11.84 34.27
CA GLY A 104 -8.44 12.65 34.87
C GLY A 104 -7.03 12.28 34.42
N ASP A 105 -6.84 11.24 33.62
CA ASP A 105 -5.55 10.86 33.05
C ASP A 105 -5.22 11.74 31.82
N LYS A 106 -4.08 12.42 31.85
CA LYS A 106 -3.58 13.29 30.77
C LYS A 106 -2.63 12.59 29.81
N GLY A 107 -2.37 11.30 29.99
CA GLY A 107 -1.50 10.49 29.16
C GLY A 107 -2.00 10.35 27.71
N LYS A 108 -1.23 9.62 26.91
CA LYS A 108 -1.62 9.18 25.57
C LYS A 108 -1.89 7.67 25.61
N ALA A 109 -2.88 7.24 24.85
CA ALA A 109 -3.17 5.82 24.66
C ALA A 109 -2.24 5.25 23.56
N TYR A 110 -0.97 5.02 23.91
CA TYR A 110 0.02 4.54 22.96
C TYR A 110 -0.27 3.11 22.50
N MET A 111 -0.14 2.91 21.20
CA MET A 111 -0.23 1.62 20.55
C MET A 111 0.63 1.61 19.29
N MET A 112 0.89 0.43 18.76
CA MET A 112 1.60 0.24 17.51
C MET A 112 0.64 -0.23 16.42
N MET A 113 0.80 0.35 15.23
CA MET A 113 0.29 -0.22 13.99
C MET A 113 1.41 -1.01 13.33
N LEU A 114 1.14 -2.25 12.98
CA LEU A 114 2.03 -3.13 12.25
C LEU A 114 1.51 -3.34 10.83
N ARG A 115 2.39 -3.35 9.84
CA ARG A 115 2.03 -3.61 8.44
C ARG A 115 2.86 -4.75 7.88
N THR A 116 2.18 -5.78 7.40
CA THR A 116 2.81 -6.91 6.71
C THR A 116 2.93 -6.59 5.22
N ARG A 117 4.06 -6.96 4.63
CA ARG A 117 4.35 -6.84 3.20
C ARG A 117 3.79 -8.05 2.46
N VAL A 118 3.02 -7.81 1.39
CA VAL A 118 2.36 -8.85 0.59
C VAL A 118 2.50 -8.47 -0.90
N PRO A 119 3.59 -8.87 -1.57
CA PRO A 119 3.84 -8.52 -2.98
C PRO A 119 2.72 -9.02 -3.88
N GLY A 120 2.23 -8.17 -4.79
CA GLY A 120 1.10 -8.47 -5.66
C GLY A 120 -0.19 -8.87 -4.94
N GLY A 121 -0.25 -8.71 -3.62
CA GLY A 121 -1.39 -9.11 -2.78
C GLY A 121 -1.52 -10.61 -2.53
N LYS A 122 -0.52 -11.44 -2.88
CA LYS A 122 -0.61 -12.92 -2.83
C LYS A 122 -0.31 -13.48 -1.45
N MET A 123 -1.17 -14.38 -0.97
CA MET A 123 -1.02 -15.12 0.28
C MET A 123 -1.59 -16.52 0.17
N THR A 124 -1.19 -17.42 1.07
CA THR A 124 -1.89 -18.68 1.31
C THR A 124 -3.02 -18.49 2.33
N ALA A 125 -3.99 -19.39 2.35
CA ALA A 125 -5.03 -19.41 3.39
C ALA A 125 -4.42 -19.50 4.79
N GLN A 126 -3.35 -20.31 4.98
CA GLN A 126 -2.65 -20.43 6.25
C GLN A 126 -2.01 -19.12 6.71
N GLN A 127 -1.37 -18.39 5.79
CA GLN A 127 -0.82 -17.06 6.10
C GLN A 127 -1.91 -16.09 6.52
N PHE A 128 -3.04 -16.10 5.81
CA PHE A 128 -4.17 -15.22 6.11
C PHE A 128 -4.82 -15.54 7.46
N LEU A 129 -4.98 -16.84 7.79
CA LEU A 129 -5.43 -17.30 9.11
C LEU A 129 -4.47 -16.84 10.22
N GLY A 130 -3.17 -17.02 10.04
CA GLY A 130 -2.17 -16.61 11.03
C GLY A 130 -2.14 -15.08 11.26
N GLU A 131 -2.38 -14.27 10.21
CA GLU A 131 -2.55 -12.82 10.37
C GLU A 131 -3.84 -12.49 11.17
N MET A 132 -4.95 -13.19 10.96
CA MET A 132 -6.16 -13.00 11.78
C MET A 132 -5.91 -13.38 13.24
N GLU A 133 -5.24 -14.49 13.50
CA GLU A 133 -4.86 -14.94 14.85
C GLU A 133 -3.93 -13.95 15.55
N LEU A 134 -3.00 -13.33 14.81
CA LEU A 134 -2.14 -12.28 15.34
C LEU A 134 -2.96 -11.08 15.78
N GLY A 135 -3.92 -10.64 14.97
CA GLY A 135 -4.82 -9.54 15.30
C GLY A 135 -5.65 -9.82 16.55
N ASP A 136 -6.10 -11.07 16.73
CA ASP A 136 -6.87 -11.50 17.90
C ASP A 136 -6.03 -11.57 19.17
N ALA A 137 -4.83 -12.12 19.08
CA ALA A 137 -4.00 -12.39 20.24
C ALA A 137 -3.21 -11.18 20.74
N LEU A 138 -2.77 -10.30 19.85
CA LEU A 138 -1.82 -9.22 20.18
C LEU A 138 -2.30 -7.82 19.78
N GLY A 139 -3.30 -7.73 18.90
CA GLY A 139 -3.87 -6.48 18.42
C GLY A 139 -5.22 -6.15 19.06
N ASN A 140 -6.00 -5.31 18.39
CA ASN A 140 -7.34 -4.92 18.84
C ASN A 140 -8.46 -5.86 18.35
N GLY A 141 -8.16 -7.09 18.01
CA GLY A 141 -9.12 -8.09 17.51
C GLY A 141 -9.56 -7.89 16.06
N THR A 142 -8.98 -6.93 15.35
CA THR A 142 -9.32 -6.64 13.95
C THR A 142 -8.11 -6.75 13.04
N MET A 143 -8.37 -7.00 11.75
CA MET A 143 -7.37 -6.94 10.68
C MET A 143 -7.85 -5.97 9.60
N ARG A 144 -6.93 -5.34 8.87
CA ARG A 144 -7.30 -4.40 7.82
C ARG A 144 -6.52 -4.64 6.53
N LEU A 145 -7.24 -4.84 5.43
CA LEU A 145 -6.70 -4.83 4.08
C LEU A 145 -6.44 -3.40 3.63
N THR A 146 -5.29 -3.16 3.00
CA THR A 146 -4.89 -1.80 2.63
C THR A 146 -5.05 -1.54 1.13
N SER A 147 -5.16 -0.26 0.77
CA SER A 147 -5.13 0.19 -0.63
C SER A 147 -3.79 -0.06 -1.35
N ARG A 148 -2.84 -0.79 -0.72
CA ARG A 148 -1.58 -1.25 -1.31
C ARG A 148 -1.42 -2.76 -1.19
N GLN A 149 -2.52 -3.51 -1.22
CA GLN A 149 -2.50 -4.97 -1.20
C GLN A 149 -1.67 -5.55 -0.03
N ALA A 150 -1.78 -4.97 1.15
CA ALA A 150 -1.03 -5.35 2.34
C ALA A 150 -1.97 -5.43 3.54
N ILE A 151 -1.51 -5.98 4.65
CA ILE A 151 -2.29 -6.14 5.88
C ILE A 151 -1.82 -5.14 6.93
N GLN A 152 -2.75 -4.63 7.73
CA GLN A 152 -2.48 -3.81 8.91
C GLN A 152 -3.15 -4.37 10.15
N HIS A 153 -2.38 -4.38 11.26
CA HIS A 153 -2.86 -4.59 12.61
C HIS A 153 -2.76 -3.30 13.41
N HIS A 154 -3.73 -3.06 14.27
CA HIS A 154 -3.78 -1.91 15.17
C HIS A 154 -3.90 -2.40 16.61
N GLY A 155 -3.58 -1.55 17.58
CA GLY A 155 -3.74 -1.87 18.99
C GLY A 155 -2.65 -2.78 19.57
N ILE A 156 -1.55 -3.03 18.88
CA ILE A 156 -0.45 -3.84 19.40
C ILE A 156 0.32 -3.00 20.43
N LEU A 157 0.51 -3.52 21.63
CA LEU A 157 1.31 -2.86 22.65
C LEU A 157 2.81 -3.03 22.38
N LYS A 158 3.63 -2.08 22.82
CA LYS A 158 5.09 -2.08 22.63
C LYS A 158 5.73 -3.39 23.10
N GLU A 159 5.34 -3.87 24.27
CA GLU A 159 5.82 -5.14 24.86
C GLU A 159 5.56 -6.38 24.00
N ASN A 160 4.51 -6.34 23.18
CA ASN A 160 4.11 -7.44 22.31
C ASN A 160 4.76 -7.41 20.91
N LEU A 161 5.51 -6.34 20.56
CA LEU A 161 6.08 -6.17 19.23
C LEU A 161 7.00 -7.32 18.82
N LYS A 162 7.90 -7.75 19.72
CA LYS A 162 8.83 -8.85 19.44
C LYS A 162 8.06 -10.13 19.08
N THR A 163 7.04 -10.46 19.86
CA THR A 163 6.19 -11.64 19.62
C THR A 163 5.42 -11.51 18.31
N ALA A 164 4.88 -10.32 18.01
CA ALA A 164 4.16 -10.07 16.76
C ALA A 164 5.06 -10.26 15.53
N ILE A 165 6.28 -9.72 15.55
CA ILE A 165 7.25 -9.90 14.46
C ILE A 165 7.65 -11.37 14.31
N GLN A 166 7.89 -12.08 15.41
CA GLN A 166 8.21 -13.52 15.37
C GLN A 166 7.08 -14.33 14.71
N ARG A 167 5.80 -14.07 15.06
CA ARG A 167 4.66 -14.73 14.43
C ARG A 167 4.57 -14.46 12.93
N ILE A 168 4.79 -13.22 12.50
CA ILE A 168 4.81 -12.87 11.07
C ILE A 168 5.93 -13.62 10.34
N HIS A 169 7.13 -13.73 10.92
CA HIS A 169 8.22 -14.50 10.33
C HIS A 169 7.92 -16.01 10.27
N GLN A 170 7.24 -16.57 11.28
CA GLN A 170 6.78 -17.96 11.25
C GLN A 170 5.83 -18.23 10.08
N LEU A 171 5.03 -17.23 9.70
CA LEU A 171 4.18 -17.28 8.50
C LEU A 171 4.97 -17.08 7.19
N ARG A 172 6.30 -16.92 7.24
CA ARG A 172 7.14 -16.57 6.09
C ARG A 172 6.73 -15.25 5.42
N LEU A 173 6.26 -14.31 6.22
CA LEU A 173 5.95 -12.94 5.83
C LEU A 173 6.95 -11.99 6.48
N SER A 174 6.93 -10.72 6.08
CA SER A 174 7.83 -9.70 6.61
C SER A 174 7.12 -8.35 6.71
N THR A 175 7.56 -7.54 7.68
CA THR A 175 7.16 -6.14 7.82
C THR A 175 8.22 -5.19 7.26
N LEU A 176 9.44 -5.67 7.01
CA LEU A 176 10.56 -4.85 6.54
C LEU A 176 10.23 -4.20 5.18
N GLY A 177 10.44 -2.91 5.07
CA GLY A 177 10.12 -2.15 3.85
C GLY A 177 8.62 -2.00 3.56
N ALA A 178 7.70 -2.47 4.42
CA ALA A 178 6.26 -2.22 4.24
C ALA A 178 5.92 -0.73 4.40
N CYS A 179 6.76 0.03 5.08
CA CYS A 179 6.68 1.48 5.29
C CYS A 179 8.08 2.11 5.18
N GLY A 180 8.23 3.39 5.57
CA GLY A 180 9.53 4.08 5.60
C GLY A 180 9.92 4.75 4.28
N ASP A 181 11.16 5.18 4.23
CA ASP A 181 11.79 5.88 3.12
C ASP A 181 12.56 4.88 2.23
N VAL A 182 11.84 3.89 1.76
CA VAL A 182 12.26 2.77 0.89
C VAL A 182 11.18 2.51 -0.16
N ASN A 183 11.46 1.62 -1.11
CA ASN A 183 10.39 1.06 -1.96
C ASN A 183 9.47 0.19 -1.10
N ARG A 184 8.19 0.52 -1.14
CA ARG A 184 7.17 -0.16 -0.33
C ARG A 184 6.61 -1.37 -1.05
N ASN A 185 5.60 -2.02 -0.47
CA ASN A 185 4.93 -3.16 -1.10
C ASN A 185 4.67 -2.90 -2.59
N VAL A 186 5.11 -3.78 -3.46
CA VAL A 186 4.87 -3.72 -4.90
C VAL A 186 3.46 -4.22 -5.18
N MET A 187 2.67 -3.42 -5.90
CA MET A 187 1.31 -3.78 -6.28
C MET A 187 1.28 -4.36 -7.69
N ALA A 188 0.38 -5.29 -7.92
CA ALA A 188 0.08 -5.83 -9.25
C ALA A 188 -1.40 -6.14 -9.41
N CYS A 189 -1.87 -6.27 -10.66
CA CYS A 189 -3.22 -6.75 -10.95
C CYS A 189 -3.51 -8.03 -10.14
N PRO A 190 -4.58 -8.09 -9.34
CA PRO A 190 -4.84 -9.22 -8.46
C PRO A 190 -5.55 -10.39 -9.16
N LEU A 191 -6.05 -10.23 -10.37
CA LEU A 191 -6.82 -11.25 -11.06
C LEU A 191 -5.99 -12.52 -11.28
N PRO A 192 -6.49 -13.71 -10.91
CA PRO A 192 -5.77 -14.98 -10.99
C PRO A 192 -6.04 -15.71 -12.31
N ILE A 193 -6.12 -15.00 -13.42
CA ILE A 193 -6.39 -15.61 -14.73
C ILE A 193 -5.19 -16.46 -15.15
N ASN A 194 -5.47 -17.69 -15.61
CA ASN A 194 -4.43 -18.64 -16.02
C ASN A 194 -3.93 -18.37 -17.44
N ARG A 195 -3.36 -17.19 -17.64
CA ARG A 195 -2.68 -16.79 -18.88
C ARG A 195 -1.24 -16.37 -18.59
N PRO A 196 -0.29 -16.60 -19.50
CA PRO A 196 1.12 -16.29 -19.31
C PRO A 196 1.36 -14.85 -18.83
N CYS A 197 0.69 -13.85 -19.40
CA CYS A 197 0.90 -12.44 -19.05
C CYS A 197 0.56 -12.14 -17.58
N TYR A 198 -0.51 -12.74 -17.00
CA TYR A 198 -0.84 -12.55 -15.59
C TYR A 198 0.21 -13.16 -14.67
N HIS A 199 0.71 -14.36 -15.01
CA HIS A 199 1.79 -15.00 -14.26
C HIS A 199 3.09 -14.18 -14.30
N GLN A 200 3.46 -13.64 -15.49
CA GLN A 200 4.65 -12.81 -15.68
C GLN A 200 4.56 -11.50 -14.89
N VAL A 201 3.40 -10.82 -14.87
CA VAL A 201 3.20 -9.59 -14.08
C VAL A 201 3.30 -9.88 -12.59
N GLN A 202 2.74 -10.98 -12.11
CA GLN A 202 2.83 -11.40 -10.72
C GLN A 202 4.26 -11.81 -10.33
N ALA A 203 4.98 -12.50 -11.22
CA ALA A 203 6.38 -12.85 -11.00
C ALA A 203 7.28 -11.61 -10.94
N LEU A 204 7.06 -10.63 -11.82
CA LEU A 204 7.80 -9.36 -11.75
C LEU A 204 7.51 -8.59 -10.46
N ALA A 205 6.27 -8.65 -9.92
CA ALA A 205 5.97 -8.02 -8.64
C ALA A 205 6.76 -8.64 -7.49
N ASP A 206 6.91 -9.97 -7.47
CA ASP A 206 7.76 -10.68 -6.52
C ASP A 206 9.23 -10.29 -6.69
N GLN A 207 9.76 -10.35 -7.92
CA GLN A 207 11.14 -10.01 -8.22
C GLN A 207 11.51 -8.57 -7.82
N LEU A 208 10.66 -7.59 -8.16
CA LEU A 208 10.87 -6.19 -7.76
C LEU A 208 10.74 -6.01 -6.25
N SER A 209 9.83 -6.74 -5.62
CA SER A 209 9.67 -6.71 -4.17
C SER A 209 10.93 -7.20 -3.47
N ASP A 210 11.48 -8.33 -3.90
CA ASP A 210 12.68 -8.92 -3.30
C ASP A 210 13.92 -8.09 -3.62
N TYR A 211 14.05 -7.63 -4.87
CA TYR A 211 15.17 -6.80 -5.30
C TYR A 211 15.28 -5.50 -4.50
N PHE A 212 14.13 -4.84 -4.23
CA PHE A 212 14.07 -3.59 -3.46
C PHE A 212 13.87 -3.79 -1.96
N LEU A 213 13.99 -5.01 -1.43
CA LEU A 213 14.05 -5.20 0.00
C LEU A 213 15.40 -4.66 0.51
N PRO A 214 15.43 -3.93 1.64
CA PRO A 214 16.70 -3.57 2.26
C PRO A 214 17.56 -4.80 2.54
N GLN A 215 18.84 -4.76 2.14
CA GLN A 215 19.75 -5.91 2.13
C GLN A 215 20.88 -5.80 3.17
N SER A 216 20.89 -4.74 3.99
CA SER A 216 21.89 -4.58 5.04
C SER A 216 21.78 -5.70 6.09
N ASN A 217 22.91 -6.21 6.53
CA ASN A 217 23.00 -7.21 7.61
C ASN A 217 22.59 -6.65 8.99
N ALA A 218 22.34 -5.35 9.11
CA ALA A 218 21.94 -4.71 10.37
C ALA A 218 20.55 -5.13 10.87
N TYR A 219 19.76 -5.86 10.09
CA TYR A 219 18.38 -6.22 10.42
C TYR A 219 18.22 -7.51 11.20
N PHE A 220 19.24 -8.33 11.32
CA PHE A 220 19.16 -9.61 12.03
C PHE A 220 20.43 -9.95 12.78
N GLU A 221 20.26 -10.70 13.85
CA GLU A 221 21.31 -11.27 14.68
C GLU A 221 20.98 -12.74 14.91
N ILE A 222 22.00 -13.57 15.12
CA ILE A 222 21.81 -14.96 15.50
C ILE A 222 22.18 -15.08 16.98
N TRP A 223 21.20 -15.46 17.78
CA TRP A 223 21.35 -15.69 19.19
C TRP A 223 21.19 -17.19 19.48
N LEU A 224 22.14 -17.79 20.18
CA LEU A 224 21.96 -19.09 20.79
C LEU A 224 21.35 -18.92 22.17
N LYS A 225 20.33 -19.72 22.47
CA LYS A 225 19.74 -19.80 23.79
C LYS A 225 20.09 -21.14 24.38
N ASP A 226 20.76 -21.15 25.54
CA ASP A 226 20.93 -22.34 26.33
C ASP A 226 19.55 -22.77 26.89
N LEU A 227 19.13 -23.98 26.55
CA LEU A 227 17.81 -24.49 26.95
C LEU A 227 17.75 -24.88 28.43
N GLN A 228 18.90 -25.05 29.09
CA GLN A 228 18.98 -25.41 30.51
C GLN A 228 19.07 -24.19 31.41
N THR A 229 19.93 -23.22 31.04
CA THR A 229 20.15 -22.01 31.85
C THR A 229 19.26 -20.85 31.43
N GLY A 230 18.73 -20.86 30.20
CA GLY A 230 18.00 -19.75 29.62
C GLY A 230 18.87 -18.59 29.13
N GLU A 231 20.19 -18.68 29.31
CA GLU A 231 21.15 -17.68 28.87
C GLU A 231 21.14 -17.55 27.34
N GLN A 232 21.36 -16.32 26.85
CA GLN A 232 21.39 -16.02 25.43
C GLN A 232 22.75 -15.44 25.07
N GLU A 233 23.41 -15.99 24.06
CA GLU A 233 24.66 -15.52 23.52
C GLU A 233 24.45 -15.13 22.05
N CYS A 234 24.87 -13.91 21.68
CA CYS A 234 24.89 -13.49 20.28
C CYS A 234 26.09 -14.13 19.59
N THR A 235 25.85 -15.14 18.76
CA THR A 235 26.89 -15.89 18.06
C THR A 235 27.30 -15.29 16.73
N LEU A 236 26.45 -14.45 16.14
CA LEU A 236 26.73 -13.75 14.90
C LEU A 236 26.23 -12.33 14.99
N GLN A 237 27.14 -11.40 15.23
CA GLN A 237 26.96 -9.97 15.01
C GLN A 237 27.77 -9.61 13.76
N MET A 238 27.10 -9.43 12.64
CA MET A 238 27.77 -8.97 11.42
C MET A 238 27.95 -7.45 11.50
N ASP A 239 29.14 -6.96 11.15
CA ASP A 239 29.32 -5.54 10.90
C ASP A 239 28.34 -5.10 9.80
N ALA A 240 27.69 -3.96 10.02
CA ALA A 240 26.70 -3.45 9.07
C ALA A 240 27.40 -3.07 7.76
N GLU A 241 27.27 -3.94 6.77
CA GLU A 241 27.70 -3.62 5.41
C GLU A 241 26.80 -2.55 4.81
N ARG A 242 27.35 -1.81 3.84
CA ARG A 242 26.62 -0.78 3.11
C ARG A 242 25.38 -1.38 2.44
N GLU A 243 24.24 -0.70 2.59
CA GLU A 243 23.01 -1.03 1.85
C GLU A 243 23.23 -0.77 0.36
N PRO A 244 23.20 -1.80 -0.51
CA PRO A 244 23.66 -1.68 -1.89
C PRO A 244 22.80 -0.78 -2.78
N ILE A 245 21.49 -0.72 -2.50
CA ILE A 245 20.53 0.07 -3.29
C ILE A 245 20.32 1.45 -2.68
N TYR A 246 20.09 1.49 -1.38
CA TYR A 246 19.65 2.70 -0.70
C TYR A 246 20.78 3.51 -0.07
N GLY A 247 21.96 2.94 0.13
CA GLY A 247 23.04 3.58 0.87
C GLY A 247 22.71 3.78 2.35
N SER A 248 23.56 4.51 3.07
CA SER A 248 23.48 4.68 4.53
C SER A 248 22.26 5.49 5.01
N VAL A 249 21.73 6.37 4.16
CA VAL A 249 20.63 7.31 4.52
C VAL A 249 19.29 6.95 3.87
N TYR A 250 19.22 5.86 3.13
CA TYR A 250 18.02 5.44 2.42
C TYR A 250 17.47 6.51 1.46
N LEU A 251 16.22 6.39 1.03
CA LEU A 251 15.61 7.38 0.14
C LEU A 251 15.22 8.65 0.92
N PRO A 252 15.13 9.80 0.24
CA PRO A 252 14.65 11.05 0.86
C PRO A 252 13.21 10.92 1.37
N ARG A 253 12.41 10.05 0.73
CA ARG A 253 10.99 9.84 1.08
C ARG A 253 10.51 8.47 0.61
N LYS A 254 9.32 8.06 1.11
CA LYS A 254 8.61 6.85 0.66
C LYS A 254 8.58 6.76 -0.86
N PHE A 255 8.79 5.55 -1.38
CA PHE A 255 8.74 5.23 -2.78
C PHE A 255 7.71 4.11 -3.01
N LYS A 256 6.96 4.15 -4.09
CA LYS A 256 5.85 3.24 -4.36
C LYS A 256 5.95 2.73 -5.78
N THR A 257 5.80 1.41 -5.95
CA THR A 257 5.81 0.73 -7.24
C THR A 257 4.50 -0.02 -7.47
N ALA A 258 3.99 0.02 -8.71
CA ALA A 258 2.85 -0.78 -9.13
C ALA A 258 2.99 -1.22 -10.58
N ILE A 259 2.39 -2.38 -10.91
CA ILE A 259 2.35 -2.97 -12.23
C ILE A 259 0.90 -3.18 -12.64
N ALA A 260 0.52 -2.73 -13.84
CA ALA A 260 -0.82 -2.89 -14.40
C ALA A 260 -0.76 -3.41 -15.82
N PHE A 261 -1.92 -3.78 -16.35
CA PHE A 261 -2.16 -3.91 -17.79
C PHE A 261 -2.81 -2.64 -18.33
N ALA A 262 -2.71 -2.40 -19.62
CA ALA A 262 -3.49 -1.35 -20.27
C ALA A 262 -5.00 -1.63 -20.23
N PHE A 263 -5.36 -2.90 -20.27
CA PHE A 263 -6.76 -3.38 -20.18
C PHE A 263 -7.22 -3.68 -18.74
N ASP A 264 -6.37 -3.43 -17.71
CA ASP A 264 -6.77 -3.50 -16.29
C ASP A 264 -5.87 -2.62 -15.42
N ASN A 265 -6.36 -1.43 -15.07
CA ASN A 265 -5.73 -0.49 -14.16
C ASN A 265 -6.29 -0.56 -12.72
N SER A 266 -6.68 -1.73 -12.26
CA SER A 266 -7.24 -1.93 -10.90
C SER A 266 -6.33 -1.46 -9.76
N VAL A 267 -5.03 -1.26 -10.01
CA VAL A 267 -4.05 -0.77 -9.04
C VAL A 267 -3.80 0.75 -9.11
N ASP A 268 -4.50 1.50 -9.95
CA ASP A 268 -4.26 2.93 -10.21
C ASP A 268 -2.77 3.22 -10.44
N VAL A 269 -2.19 2.56 -11.42
CA VAL A 269 -0.75 2.47 -11.65
C VAL A 269 -0.07 3.83 -11.66
N GLN A 270 -0.66 4.84 -12.32
CA GLN A 270 -0.10 6.20 -12.43
C GLN A 270 -0.05 6.97 -11.09
N THR A 271 -0.64 6.46 -10.01
CA THR A 271 -0.55 7.09 -8.68
C THR A 271 0.72 6.75 -7.91
N ASN A 272 1.64 5.99 -8.52
CA ASN A 272 2.87 5.49 -7.90
C ASN A 272 4.10 6.24 -8.40
N ASP A 273 5.16 6.28 -7.57
CA ASP A 273 6.43 6.91 -7.93
C ASP A 273 7.08 6.22 -9.14
N LEU A 274 6.92 4.90 -9.22
CA LEU A 274 7.33 4.04 -10.32
C LEU A 274 6.13 3.19 -10.74
N ALA A 275 5.70 3.35 -11.98
CA ALA A 275 4.56 2.68 -12.57
C ALA A 275 4.99 1.89 -13.80
N LEU A 276 4.55 0.65 -13.89
CA LEU A 276 4.84 -0.23 -15.02
C LEU A 276 3.52 -0.66 -15.68
N VAL A 277 3.39 -0.41 -16.98
CA VAL A 277 2.25 -0.89 -17.77
C VAL A 277 2.76 -1.98 -18.71
N ALA A 278 2.31 -3.22 -18.48
CA ALA A 278 2.71 -4.37 -19.27
C ALA A 278 2.22 -4.24 -20.73
N VAL A 279 3.14 -4.43 -21.66
CA VAL A 279 2.85 -4.53 -23.09
C VAL A 279 2.71 -6.01 -23.42
N VAL A 280 1.49 -6.41 -23.80
CA VAL A 280 1.12 -7.82 -24.03
C VAL A 280 0.88 -8.05 -25.51
N GLU A 281 1.53 -9.08 -26.05
CA GLU A 281 1.33 -9.59 -27.41
C GLU A 281 1.10 -11.10 -27.32
N GLN A 282 0.01 -11.60 -27.89
CA GLN A 282 -0.34 -13.04 -27.87
C GLN A 282 -0.26 -13.65 -26.44
N ASP A 283 -0.94 -13.02 -25.48
CA ASP A 283 -0.99 -13.42 -24.07
C ASP A 283 0.38 -13.45 -23.33
N THR A 284 1.43 -12.91 -23.94
CA THR A 284 2.77 -12.85 -23.36
C THR A 284 3.22 -11.40 -23.16
N VAL A 285 3.87 -11.11 -22.06
CA VAL A 285 4.46 -9.77 -21.82
C VAL A 285 5.76 -9.65 -22.63
N VAL A 286 5.76 -8.78 -23.63
CA VAL A 286 6.93 -8.47 -24.45
C VAL A 286 7.75 -7.31 -23.90
N GLY A 287 7.27 -6.63 -22.88
CA GLY A 287 7.96 -5.54 -22.20
C GLY A 287 7.03 -4.70 -21.35
N TYR A 288 7.54 -3.58 -20.86
CA TYR A 288 6.82 -2.67 -19.97
C TYR A 288 7.06 -1.21 -20.37
N ASN A 289 6.01 -0.43 -20.48
CA ASN A 289 6.14 1.02 -20.38
C ASN A 289 6.41 1.39 -18.93
N ILE A 290 7.49 2.09 -18.67
CA ILE A 290 7.87 2.61 -17.35
C ILE A 290 7.45 4.08 -17.28
N LEU A 291 6.65 4.43 -16.27
CA LEU A 291 6.21 5.78 -15.97
C LEU A 291 6.70 6.17 -14.57
N VAL A 292 6.96 7.45 -14.35
CA VAL A 292 7.58 7.94 -13.11
C VAL A 292 6.91 9.22 -12.59
N GLY A 293 6.99 9.43 -11.28
CA GLY A 293 6.61 10.70 -10.65
C GLY A 293 5.16 10.79 -10.16
N GLY A 294 4.41 9.67 -10.11
CA GLY A 294 3.09 9.66 -9.52
C GLY A 294 3.11 9.78 -7.99
N GLY A 295 2.03 10.34 -7.44
CA GLY A 295 1.90 10.40 -5.98
C GLY A 295 0.82 11.34 -5.48
N MET A 296 -0.10 10.78 -4.70
CA MET A 296 -1.32 11.47 -4.24
C MET A 296 -1.10 12.39 -3.02
N GLY A 297 -0.03 12.17 -2.21
CA GLY A 297 0.12 12.89 -0.94
C GLY A 297 0.38 14.38 -1.10
N MET A 298 -0.41 15.19 -0.39
CA MET A 298 -0.18 16.62 -0.17
C MET A 298 0.01 16.90 1.31
N THR A 299 0.52 18.09 1.65
CA THR A 299 0.69 18.53 3.05
C THR A 299 -0.38 19.56 3.39
N PRO A 300 -1.11 19.40 4.51
CA PRO A 300 -2.09 20.38 4.94
C PRO A 300 -1.49 21.80 4.97
N ALA A 301 -2.26 22.79 4.52
CA ALA A 301 -1.89 24.20 4.49
C ALA A 301 -0.64 24.59 3.65
N LYS A 302 0.03 23.64 2.95
CA LYS A 302 1.17 23.95 2.09
C LYS A 302 0.78 23.87 0.61
N LYS A 303 0.41 25.03 0.02
CA LYS A 303 -0.07 25.16 -1.37
C LYS A 303 0.93 24.71 -2.43
N THR A 304 2.23 24.62 -2.10
CA THR A 304 3.28 24.14 -3.00
C THR A 304 3.33 22.62 -3.15
N THR A 305 2.52 21.88 -2.39
CA THR A 305 2.40 20.43 -2.51
C THR A 305 1.16 20.06 -3.31
N PHE A 306 1.28 19.06 -4.18
CA PHE A 306 0.24 18.67 -5.14
C PHE A 306 0.17 17.16 -5.33
N ALA A 307 -0.99 16.65 -5.78
CA ALA A 307 -1.12 15.30 -6.32
C ALA A 307 -0.61 15.25 -7.75
N ALA A 308 0.01 14.14 -8.15
CA ALA A 308 0.52 13.96 -9.51
C ALA A 308 0.27 12.53 -10.01
N LEU A 309 0.04 12.39 -11.31
CA LEU A 309 0.08 11.13 -12.03
C LEU A 309 1.47 10.93 -12.64
N ALA A 310 1.90 9.68 -12.74
CA ALA A 310 3.17 9.30 -13.35
C ALA A 310 3.18 9.61 -14.86
N GLN A 311 4.32 10.09 -15.34
CA GLN A 311 4.56 10.45 -16.73
C GLN A 311 5.40 9.37 -17.44
N PRO A 312 5.22 9.13 -18.74
CA PRO A 312 6.01 8.16 -19.50
C PRO A 312 7.51 8.49 -19.47
N LEU A 313 8.33 7.49 -19.12
CA LEU A 313 9.78 7.57 -19.12
C LEU A 313 10.37 6.83 -20.31
N CYS A 314 10.12 5.52 -20.43
CA CYS A 314 10.68 4.67 -21.46
C CYS A 314 9.90 3.36 -21.60
N PHE A 315 10.20 2.59 -22.65
CA PHE A 315 9.89 1.18 -22.77
C PHE A 315 11.10 0.34 -22.35
N SER A 316 10.83 -0.80 -21.71
CA SER A 316 11.83 -1.80 -21.32
C SER A 316 11.42 -3.19 -21.74
N THR A 317 12.37 -4.01 -22.18
CA THR A 317 12.15 -5.46 -22.31
C THR A 317 12.11 -6.13 -20.92
N PRO A 318 11.59 -7.35 -20.79
CA PRO A 318 11.51 -8.05 -19.50
C PRO A 318 12.88 -8.23 -18.82
N GLU A 319 13.95 -8.43 -19.59
CA GLU A 319 15.30 -8.67 -19.08
C GLU A 319 15.93 -7.42 -18.45
N ASN A 320 15.55 -6.23 -18.94
CA ASN A 320 16.15 -4.96 -18.53
C ASN A 320 15.31 -4.19 -17.51
N VAL A 321 14.05 -4.59 -17.28
CA VAL A 321 13.09 -3.80 -16.48
C VAL A 321 13.56 -3.54 -15.05
N ILE A 322 14.16 -4.53 -14.38
CA ILE A 322 14.64 -4.39 -13.01
C ILE A 322 15.82 -3.42 -12.94
N ALA A 323 16.75 -3.50 -13.90
CA ALA A 323 17.91 -2.62 -13.95
C ALA A 323 17.52 -1.15 -14.20
N ILE A 324 16.54 -0.89 -15.07
CA ILE A 324 16.01 0.46 -15.29
C ILE A 324 15.25 0.96 -14.05
N CYS A 325 14.44 0.11 -13.42
CA CYS A 325 13.76 0.45 -12.16
C CYS A 325 14.77 0.80 -11.06
N ARG A 326 15.89 0.08 -10.98
CA ARG A 326 17.00 0.40 -10.07
C ARG A 326 17.58 1.79 -10.36
N ALA A 327 17.88 2.09 -11.61
CA ALA A 327 18.41 3.40 -12.02
C ALA A 327 17.45 4.56 -11.59
N VAL A 328 16.13 4.37 -11.76
CA VAL A 328 15.12 5.34 -11.28
C VAL A 328 15.20 5.55 -9.76
N VAL A 329 15.34 4.47 -8.99
CA VAL A 329 15.46 4.54 -7.52
C VAL A 329 16.77 5.23 -7.10
N GLU A 330 17.88 4.92 -7.78
CA GLU A 330 19.19 5.52 -7.51
C GLU A 330 19.23 7.02 -7.82
N VAL A 331 18.64 7.45 -8.94
CA VAL A 331 18.50 8.89 -9.25
C VAL A 331 17.67 9.59 -8.17
N GLN A 332 16.56 9.00 -7.70
CA GLN A 332 15.78 9.56 -6.58
C GLN A 332 16.58 9.57 -5.27
N ARG A 333 17.41 8.56 -5.00
CA ARG A 333 18.28 8.49 -3.83
C ARG A 333 19.28 9.64 -3.82
N ASP A 334 19.94 9.88 -4.94
CA ASP A 334 21.09 10.76 -5.03
C ASP A 334 20.70 12.23 -5.28
N PHE A 335 19.60 12.49 -5.97
CA PHE A 335 19.16 13.84 -6.34
C PHE A 335 17.83 14.29 -5.71
N GLY A 336 17.12 13.41 -5.00
CA GLY A 336 15.88 13.77 -4.31
C GLY A 336 16.13 14.75 -3.16
N ASN A 337 15.19 15.70 -2.97
CA ASN A 337 15.33 16.73 -1.94
C ASN A 337 15.39 16.12 -0.53
N ARG A 338 16.47 16.38 0.21
CA ARG A 338 16.70 15.93 1.59
C ARG A 338 16.54 17.02 2.63
N GLU A 339 16.46 18.29 2.22
CA GLU A 339 16.28 19.45 3.09
C GLU A 339 14.81 19.60 3.52
N ASP A 340 13.88 19.64 2.55
CA ASP A 340 12.44 19.75 2.80
C ASP A 340 11.70 18.44 2.54
N ARG A 341 11.43 17.68 3.61
CA ARG A 341 10.65 16.43 3.51
C ARG A 341 9.26 16.57 2.89
N LYS A 342 8.71 17.78 2.81
CA LYS A 342 7.41 18.03 2.15
C LYS A 342 7.54 17.96 0.62
N HIS A 343 8.75 18.21 0.10
CA HIS A 343 9.09 18.18 -1.33
C HIS A 343 10.07 17.05 -1.69
N ALA A 344 10.23 16.04 -0.85
CA ALA A 344 11.23 14.97 -1.00
C ALA A 344 10.80 13.78 -1.87
N ARG A 345 9.55 13.73 -2.38
CA ARG A 345 9.09 12.65 -3.26
C ARG A 345 9.52 12.88 -4.70
N LEU A 346 9.65 11.79 -5.47
CA LEU A 346 10.08 11.78 -6.87
C LEU A 346 9.33 12.81 -7.76
N LYS A 347 8.03 12.97 -7.57
CA LYS A 347 7.22 13.95 -8.34
C LYS A 347 7.73 15.39 -8.26
N TYR A 348 8.39 15.77 -7.16
CA TYR A 348 8.97 17.10 -7.01
C TYR A 348 10.30 17.22 -7.76
N LEU A 349 11.14 16.17 -7.72
CA LEU A 349 12.35 16.12 -8.53
C LEU A 349 12.03 16.25 -10.02
N ILE A 350 11.01 15.52 -10.50
CA ILE A 350 10.55 15.59 -11.90
C ILE A 350 9.96 16.95 -12.24
N ARG A 351 9.19 17.58 -11.33
CA ARG A 351 8.70 18.95 -11.53
C ARG A 351 9.85 19.93 -11.71
N ASP A 352 10.87 19.83 -10.85
CA ASP A 352 11.97 20.79 -10.80
C ASP A 352 12.97 20.62 -11.97
N TRP A 353 13.13 19.39 -12.44
CA TRP A 353 14.05 19.07 -13.55
C TRP A 353 13.39 19.01 -14.92
N GLY A 354 12.12 18.68 -14.99
CA GLY A 354 11.46 18.19 -16.19
C GLY A 354 11.76 16.73 -16.46
N ILE A 355 10.87 16.06 -17.23
CA ILE A 355 10.98 14.63 -17.53
C ILE A 355 12.21 14.29 -18.38
N GLU A 356 12.62 15.16 -19.30
CA GLU A 356 13.75 14.91 -20.20
C GLU A 356 15.07 14.86 -19.42
N LYS A 357 15.34 15.83 -18.55
CA LYS A 357 16.55 15.81 -17.72
C LYS A 357 16.56 14.59 -16.78
N PHE A 358 15.40 14.21 -16.24
CA PHE A 358 15.28 13.00 -15.42
C PHE A 358 15.59 11.74 -16.23
N ARG A 359 15.09 11.63 -17.48
CA ARG A 359 15.36 10.55 -18.42
C ARG A 359 16.86 10.41 -18.72
N GLU A 360 17.55 11.53 -18.97
CA GLU A 360 18.99 11.56 -19.22
C GLU A 360 19.78 10.97 -18.04
N HIS A 361 19.44 11.34 -16.81
CA HIS A 361 20.10 10.82 -15.61
C HIS A 361 19.81 9.33 -15.41
N VAL A 362 18.57 8.88 -15.64
CA VAL A 362 18.26 7.45 -15.58
C VAL A 362 19.05 6.67 -16.62
N ALA A 363 19.19 7.19 -17.85
CA ALA A 363 20.00 6.57 -18.88
C ALA A 363 21.48 6.47 -18.48
N GLN A 364 22.03 7.51 -17.82
CA GLN A 364 23.41 7.51 -17.31
C GLN A 364 23.61 6.45 -16.22
N TYR A 365 22.66 6.32 -15.27
CA TYR A 365 22.73 5.33 -14.20
C TYR A 365 22.54 3.90 -14.71
N TRP A 366 21.72 3.69 -15.73
CA TRP A 366 21.55 2.40 -16.39
C TRP A 366 22.73 2.08 -17.33
N GLY A 367 23.42 3.09 -17.87
CA GLY A 367 24.58 2.94 -18.75
C GLY A 367 24.25 2.80 -20.23
N GLN A 368 22.99 2.98 -20.63
CA GLN A 368 22.55 2.86 -22.03
C GLN A 368 21.42 3.86 -22.31
N ALA A 369 21.15 4.11 -23.62
CA ALA A 369 20.04 4.93 -24.06
C ALA A 369 18.70 4.22 -23.76
N LEU A 370 17.73 4.99 -23.28
CA LEU A 370 16.36 4.51 -23.01
C LEU A 370 15.54 4.49 -24.30
N THR A 371 14.86 3.37 -24.55
CA THR A 371 13.91 3.23 -25.66
C THR A 371 12.64 4.04 -25.37
N PRO A 372 12.10 4.83 -26.31
CA PRO A 372 10.85 5.56 -26.12
C PRO A 372 9.69 4.65 -25.71
N SER A 373 8.80 5.13 -24.87
CA SER A 373 7.57 4.42 -24.48
C SER A 373 6.72 4.08 -25.72
N ARG A 374 6.08 2.92 -25.72
CA ARG A 374 5.10 2.56 -26.74
C ARG A 374 3.78 3.31 -26.48
N ASP A 375 3.06 3.65 -27.52
CA ASP A 375 1.72 4.20 -27.40
C ASP A 375 0.77 3.08 -26.92
N LEU A 376 0.39 3.14 -25.65
CA LEU A 376 -0.43 2.13 -24.99
C LEU A 376 -1.32 2.81 -23.92
N PRO A 377 -2.47 3.36 -24.31
CA PRO A 377 -3.38 3.98 -23.35
C PRO A 377 -4.03 2.96 -22.43
N ILE A 378 -4.35 3.36 -21.21
CA ILE A 378 -5.21 2.59 -20.31
C ILE A 378 -6.64 2.58 -20.87
N THR A 379 -7.23 1.39 -20.98
CA THR A 379 -8.53 1.20 -21.64
C THR A 379 -9.61 0.64 -20.72
N ALA A 380 -9.25 -0.02 -19.60
CA ALA A 380 -10.22 -0.60 -18.69
C ALA A 380 -9.69 -0.64 -17.24
N VAL A 381 -10.63 -0.86 -16.33
CA VAL A 381 -10.41 -1.12 -14.91
C VAL A 381 -11.42 -2.14 -14.42
N HIS A 382 -11.00 -3.07 -13.57
CA HIS A 382 -11.84 -4.13 -13.02
C HIS A 382 -11.88 -4.07 -11.50
N ASP A 383 -13.04 -4.31 -10.89
CA ASP A 383 -13.18 -4.37 -9.43
C ASP A 383 -12.79 -5.74 -8.84
N ALA A 384 -12.71 -6.77 -9.69
CA ALA A 384 -12.36 -8.13 -9.31
C ALA A 384 -13.31 -8.75 -8.26
N LEU A 385 -14.60 -8.36 -8.24
CA LEU A 385 -15.58 -8.83 -7.27
C LEU A 385 -16.61 -9.79 -7.89
N GLY A 386 -17.11 -10.74 -7.08
CA GLY A 386 -17.99 -11.82 -7.53
C GLY A 386 -17.23 -13.01 -8.09
N TRP A 387 -17.95 -13.89 -8.80
CA TRP A 387 -17.36 -15.08 -9.42
C TRP A 387 -16.60 -14.77 -10.71
N ILE A 388 -15.36 -15.25 -10.79
CA ILE A 388 -14.45 -15.07 -11.92
C ILE A 388 -13.92 -16.44 -12.34
N ASP A 389 -14.05 -16.78 -13.63
CA ASP A 389 -13.44 -17.96 -14.23
C ASP A 389 -11.91 -17.72 -14.39
N GLN A 390 -11.08 -18.63 -13.88
CA GLN A 390 -9.63 -18.55 -14.01
C GLN A 390 -9.11 -19.12 -15.35
N GLU A 391 -10.00 -19.63 -16.21
CA GLU A 391 -9.69 -20.21 -17.52
C GLU A 391 -8.87 -21.51 -17.47
N ASP A 392 -8.88 -22.19 -16.32
CA ASP A 392 -8.24 -23.51 -16.13
C ASP A 392 -9.16 -24.54 -15.44
N GLY A 393 -10.47 -24.26 -15.43
CA GLY A 393 -11.48 -25.05 -14.72
C GLY A 393 -11.61 -24.72 -13.25
N ARG A 394 -10.84 -23.77 -12.74
CA ARG A 394 -10.94 -23.22 -11.38
C ARG A 394 -11.64 -21.87 -11.38
N TRP A 395 -12.07 -21.47 -10.22
CA TRP A 395 -12.83 -20.25 -10.00
C TRP A 395 -12.20 -19.41 -8.91
N CYS A 396 -12.39 -18.11 -9.04
CA CYS A 396 -12.07 -17.13 -8.01
C CYS A 396 -13.34 -16.44 -7.56
N TYR A 397 -13.48 -16.20 -6.26
CA TYR A 397 -14.55 -15.35 -5.73
C TYR A 397 -13.97 -14.10 -5.07
N GLY A 398 -14.30 -12.95 -5.62
CA GLY A 398 -13.96 -11.65 -5.04
C GLY A 398 -15.01 -11.22 -4.03
N LEU A 399 -14.63 -11.09 -2.76
CA LEU A 399 -15.49 -10.64 -1.68
C LEU A 399 -15.22 -9.16 -1.37
N ASN A 400 -16.27 -8.35 -1.42
CA ASN A 400 -16.20 -6.95 -1.00
C ASN A 400 -15.98 -6.84 0.51
N VAL A 401 -14.92 -6.14 0.93
CA VAL A 401 -14.62 -5.85 2.34
C VAL A 401 -14.68 -4.34 2.52
N GLU A 402 -15.75 -3.87 3.13
CA GLU A 402 -16.00 -2.43 3.29
C GLU A 402 -14.83 -1.74 4.00
N ASN A 403 -14.18 -0.80 3.30
CA ASN A 403 -12.99 -0.06 3.75
C ASN A 403 -11.82 -0.96 4.20
N GLY A 404 -11.82 -2.23 3.82
CA GLY A 404 -10.80 -3.21 4.17
C GLY A 404 -10.84 -3.72 5.61
N ARG A 405 -11.84 -3.35 6.43
CA ARG A 405 -11.89 -3.74 7.84
C ARG A 405 -12.50 -5.12 8.02
N ILE A 406 -11.72 -6.06 8.54
CA ILE A 406 -12.12 -7.42 8.89
C ILE A 406 -12.37 -7.48 10.38
N VAL A 407 -13.64 -7.62 10.75
CA VAL A 407 -14.12 -7.69 12.15
C VAL A 407 -15.53 -8.28 12.16
N ASP A 408 -15.89 -8.99 13.21
CA ASP A 408 -17.26 -9.41 13.46
C ASP A 408 -18.04 -8.29 14.17
N ARG A 409 -19.27 -8.06 13.71
CA ARG A 409 -20.22 -7.09 14.28
C ARG A 409 -21.60 -7.75 14.36
N PRO A 410 -22.51 -7.24 15.18
CA PRO A 410 -23.91 -7.68 15.15
C PRO A 410 -24.48 -7.63 13.74
N GLY A 411 -24.99 -8.77 13.24
CA GLY A 411 -25.54 -8.89 11.88
C GLY A 411 -24.50 -8.98 10.75
N LEU A 412 -23.19 -9.09 11.06
CA LEU A 412 -22.11 -9.23 10.07
C LEU A 412 -20.92 -9.99 10.66
N GLN A 413 -20.83 -11.29 10.47
CA GLN A 413 -19.76 -12.13 11.03
C GLN A 413 -18.61 -12.32 9.99
N LEU A 414 -18.06 -11.20 9.51
CA LEU A 414 -17.10 -11.22 8.40
C LEU A 414 -15.82 -11.99 8.76
N LYS A 415 -15.20 -11.71 9.92
CA LYS A 415 -13.96 -12.37 10.31
C LYS A 415 -14.16 -13.88 10.48
N SER A 416 -15.27 -14.29 11.11
CA SER A 416 -15.64 -15.69 11.26
C SER A 416 -15.89 -16.39 9.92
N ALA A 417 -16.56 -15.72 8.97
CA ALA A 417 -16.75 -16.24 7.62
C ALA A 417 -15.42 -16.46 6.88
N LEU A 418 -14.52 -15.46 6.93
CA LEU A 418 -13.20 -15.55 6.29
C LEU A 418 -12.36 -16.70 6.88
N ARG A 419 -12.43 -16.91 8.20
CA ARG A 419 -11.78 -18.03 8.88
C ARG A 419 -12.34 -19.36 8.38
N GLU A 420 -13.66 -19.55 8.38
CA GLU A 420 -14.30 -20.79 7.92
C GLU A 420 -14.00 -21.08 6.44
N ILE A 421 -14.01 -20.05 5.57
CA ILE A 421 -13.62 -20.21 4.14
C ILE A 421 -12.18 -20.72 4.04
N CYS A 422 -11.23 -20.11 4.75
CA CYS A 422 -9.84 -20.54 4.71
C CYS A 422 -9.63 -21.96 5.26
N GLU A 423 -10.29 -22.31 6.37
CA GLU A 423 -10.17 -23.64 7.01
C GLU A 423 -10.79 -24.76 6.16
N ARG A 424 -11.96 -24.51 5.55
CA ARG A 424 -12.70 -25.55 4.82
C ARG A 424 -12.28 -25.67 3.36
N LEU A 425 -11.96 -24.55 2.69
CA LEU A 425 -11.71 -24.53 1.26
C LEU A 425 -10.23 -24.39 0.92
N ASN A 426 -9.40 -23.89 1.84
CA ASN A 426 -7.97 -23.64 1.68
C ASN A 426 -7.60 -22.95 0.35
N PRO A 427 -8.26 -21.82 -0.01
CA PRO A 427 -8.02 -21.13 -1.26
C PRO A 427 -6.67 -20.41 -1.27
N ALA A 428 -6.12 -20.13 -2.45
CA ALA A 428 -5.12 -19.08 -2.57
C ALA A 428 -5.79 -17.72 -2.37
N ILE A 429 -5.11 -16.81 -1.65
CA ILE A 429 -5.66 -15.49 -1.29
C ILE A 429 -5.01 -14.40 -2.15
N ARG A 430 -5.81 -13.45 -2.63
CA ARG A 430 -5.33 -12.20 -3.23
C ARG A 430 -5.99 -11.00 -2.57
N ILE A 431 -5.20 -10.01 -2.20
CA ILE A 431 -5.69 -8.73 -1.68
C ILE A 431 -5.77 -7.75 -2.85
N THR A 432 -6.90 -7.02 -2.98
CA THR A 432 -7.06 -6.03 -4.05
C THR A 432 -6.59 -4.64 -3.62
N ALA A 433 -6.31 -3.77 -4.58
CA ALA A 433 -6.00 -2.37 -4.32
C ALA A 433 -7.23 -1.54 -3.90
N GLN A 434 -8.44 -2.10 -4.03
CA GLN A 434 -9.71 -1.58 -3.52
C GLN A 434 -10.04 -2.13 -2.12
N GLN A 435 -9.05 -2.69 -1.40
CA GLN A 435 -9.19 -3.17 -0.02
C GLN A 435 -10.11 -4.38 0.16
N SER A 436 -10.32 -5.17 -0.89
CA SER A 436 -11.11 -6.39 -0.88
C SER A 436 -10.23 -7.64 -0.98
N VAL A 437 -10.82 -8.83 -0.87
CA VAL A 437 -10.13 -10.12 -0.87
C VAL A 437 -10.67 -11.03 -1.96
N LEU A 438 -9.79 -11.78 -2.61
CA LEU A 438 -10.13 -12.83 -3.58
C LEU A 438 -9.78 -14.20 -2.99
N PHE A 439 -10.70 -15.16 -3.10
CA PHE A 439 -10.50 -16.57 -2.83
C PHE A 439 -10.31 -17.28 -4.16
N CYS A 440 -9.10 -17.68 -4.44
CA CYS A 440 -8.70 -18.22 -5.74
C CYS A 440 -8.52 -19.73 -5.69
N ASP A 441 -8.40 -20.36 -6.87
CA ASP A 441 -8.14 -21.79 -7.07
C ASP A 441 -9.26 -22.69 -6.55
N LEU A 442 -10.49 -22.20 -6.49
CA LEU A 442 -11.67 -22.93 -6.07
C LEU A 442 -12.14 -23.89 -7.17
N THR A 443 -12.51 -25.12 -6.81
CA THR A 443 -13.16 -26.04 -7.73
C THR A 443 -14.63 -25.66 -7.91
N PRO A 444 -15.30 -26.14 -9.01
CA PRO A 444 -16.74 -25.92 -9.19
C PRO A 444 -17.59 -26.39 -8.01
N GLU A 445 -17.20 -27.51 -7.36
CA GLU A 445 -17.89 -28.09 -6.20
C GLU A 445 -17.75 -27.24 -4.94
N GLN A 446 -16.70 -26.43 -4.83
CA GLN A 446 -16.47 -25.51 -3.72
C GLN A 446 -17.29 -24.23 -3.79
N LYS A 447 -17.83 -23.87 -4.99
CA LYS A 447 -18.65 -22.66 -5.15
C LYS A 447 -19.87 -22.65 -4.22
N PRO A 448 -20.75 -23.68 -4.22
CA PRO A 448 -21.90 -23.70 -3.32
C PRO A 448 -21.51 -23.74 -1.84
N VAL A 449 -20.36 -24.34 -1.50
CA VAL A 449 -19.86 -24.35 -0.11
C VAL A 449 -19.48 -22.96 0.35
N LEU A 450 -18.81 -22.18 -0.50
CA LEU A 450 -18.48 -20.78 -0.19
C LEU A 450 -19.76 -19.94 -0.01
N GLU A 451 -20.72 -20.07 -0.91
CA GLU A 451 -22.01 -19.36 -0.82
C GLU A 451 -22.78 -19.71 0.44
N GLU A 452 -22.80 -20.99 0.84
CA GLU A 452 -23.41 -21.47 2.11
C GLU A 452 -22.74 -20.78 3.32
N ILE A 453 -21.39 -20.68 3.34
CA ILE A 453 -20.67 -20.00 4.41
C ILE A 453 -21.06 -18.52 4.47
N LEU A 454 -21.10 -17.81 3.33
CA LEU A 454 -21.50 -16.39 3.29
C LEU A 454 -22.91 -16.21 3.88
N VAL A 455 -23.88 -17.03 3.48
CA VAL A 455 -25.26 -16.96 3.99
C VAL A 455 -25.31 -17.22 5.50
N ARG A 456 -24.62 -18.27 5.98
CA ARG A 456 -24.57 -18.63 7.41
C ARG A 456 -24.05 -17.50 8.29
N HIS A 457 -23.02 -16.79 7.81
CA HIS A 457 -22.39 -15.68 8.52
C HIS A 457 -23.02 -14.31 8.23
N GLN A 458 -24.15 -14.27 7.52
CA GLN A 458 -24.88 -13.05 7.15
C GLN A 458 -24.04 -12.09 6.31
N ILE A 459 -23.18 -12.64 5.45
CA ILE A 459 -22.34 -11.86 4.53
C ILE A 459 -23.09 -11.67 3.21
N LYS A 460 -23.28 -10.43 2.83
CA LYS A 460 -23.86 -10.06 1.54
C LYS A 460 -22.89 -10.42 0.42
N ARG A 461 -23.39 -11.06 -0.64
CA ARG A 461 -22.56 -11.36 -1.83
C ARG A 461 -22.12 -10.08 -2.52
N SER A 462 -20.96 -10.11 -3.17
CA SER A 462 -20.41 -8.94 -3.85
C SER A 462 -21.29 -8.44 -4.98
N GLU A 463 -21.98 -9.35 -5.67
CA GLU A 463 -22.90 -9.06 -6.76
C GLU A 463 -24.17 -8.33 -6.31
N ASP A 464 -24.53 -8.43 -5.02
CA ASP A 464 -25.73 -7.79 -4.47
C ASP A 464 -25.48 -6.34 -4.02
N TYR A 465 -24.24 -5.84 -4.09
CA TYR A 465 -23.91 -4.43 -3.86
C TYR A 465 -24.06 -3.62 -5.14
N LEU A 466 -24.48 -2.36 -5.01
CA LEU A 466 -24.44 -1.44 -6.14
C LEU A 466 -22.98 -1.26 -6.64
N PRO A 467 -22.77 -1.07 -7.95
CA PRO A 467 -21.42 -0.85 -8.50
C PRO A 467 -20.65 0.25 -7.78
N THR A 468 -21.29 1.37 -7.45
CA THR A 468 -20.66 2.47 -6.72
C THR A 468 -20.14 2.04 -5.35
N ARG A 469 -20.85 1.18 -4.59
CA ARG A 469 -20.36 0.65 -3.30
C ARG A 469 -19.11 -0.22 -3.49
N ARG A 470 -19.09 -1.04 -4.52
CA ARG A 470 -17.96 -1.91 -4.87
C ARG A 470 -16.69 -1.11 -5.17
N TRP A 471 -16.84 0.10 -5.71
CA TRP A 471 -15.76 1.04 -6.02
C TRP A 471 -15.45 2.03 -4.91
N SER A 472 -16.15 1.97 -3.77
CA SER A 472 -15.88 2.87 -2.65
C SER A 472 -14.69 2.38 -1.81
N MET A 473 -13.86 3.32 -1.32
CA MET A 473 -12.82 2.99 -0.36
C MET A 473 -12.46 4.18 0.53
N ALA A 474 -12.02 3.88 1.76
CA ALA A 474 -11.55 4.88 2.72
C ALA A 474 -10.15 4.56 3.27
N CYS A 475 -9.46 5.56 3.81
CA CYS A 475 -8.30 5.33 4.66
C CYS A 475 -8.74 5.12 6.12
N VAL A 476 -7.84 4.58 6.96
CA VAL A 476 -8.16 4.30 8.36
C VAL A 476 -8.55 5.54 9.17
N ALA A 477 -7.91 6.68 8.94
CA ALA A 477 -8.14 7.97 9.56
C ALA A 477 -8.25 7.97 11.11
N TRP A 478 -9.26 8.62 11.66
CA TRP A 478 -9.55 8.67 13.08
C TRP A 478 -10.04 7.29 13.58
N PRO A 479 -9.74 6.81 14.80
CA PRO A 479 -9.01 7.50 15.87
C PRO A 479 -7.49 7.29 15.83
N THR A 480 -6.98 6.25 15.15
CA THR A 480 -5.62 5.74 15.32
C THR A 480 -4.56 6.44 14.47
N CYS A 481 -4.90 6.96 13.29
CA CYS A 481 -3.94 7.63 12.42
C CYS A 481 -3.57 9.03 12.94
N GLY A 482 -2.36 9.21 13.50
CA GLY A 482 -1.88 10.49 14.03
C GLY A 482 -1.83 11.66 13.03
N LEU A 483 -1.92 11.38 11.71
CA LEU A 483 -1.92 12.40 10.66
C LEU A 483 -3.34 12.81 10.24
N SER A 484 -4.36 12.12 10.69
CA SER A 484 -5.74 12.38 10.30
C SER A 484 -6.29 13.64 10.95
N ILE A 485 -7.00 14.45 10.16
CA ILE A 485 -7.67 15.68 10.59
C ILE A 485 -9.12 15.36 11.01
N THR A 486 -9.75 14.39 10.33
CA THR A 486 -11.13 13.98 10.56
C THR A 486 -11.34 12.50 10.23
N GLU A 487 -12.58 12.03 10.30
CA GLU A 487 -12.99 10.65 9.98
C GLU A 487 -12.79 10.30 8.51
N SER A 488 -12.79 9.00 8.22
CA SER A 488 -12.85 8.46 6.86
C SER A 488 -13.46 7.05 6.87
N GLU A 489 -12.78 6.02 7.38
CA GLU A 489 -13.26 4.63 7.40
C GLU A 489 -14.63 4.49 8.06
N ARG A 490 -14.85 5.17 9.20
CA ARG A 490 -16.11 5.08 9.96
C ARG A 490 -17.22 5.96 9.38
N ALA A 491 -16.85 7.01 8.63
CA ALA A 491 -17.81 7.97 8.07
C ALA A 491 -18.34 7.56 6.70
N LEU A 492 -17.49 6.94 5.86
CA LEU A 492 -17.85 6.62 4.47
C LEU A 492 -19.08 5.70 4.34
N PRO A 493 -19.31 4.66 5.18
CA PRO A 493 -20.49 3.80 5.04
C PRO A 493 -21.81 4.57 5.07
N GLY A 494 -21.98 5.47 6.04
CA GLY A 494 -23.22 6.30 6.14
C GLY A 494 -23.38 7.26 4.97
N ILE A 495 -22.30 7.86 4.47
CA ILE A 495 -22.32 8.68 3.25
C ILE A 495 -22.77 7.83 2.05
N MET A 496 -22.25 6.61 1.93
CA MET A 496 -22.61 5.72 0.82
C MET A 496 -24.07 5.27 0.90
N ASP A 497 -24.61 5.01 2.10
CA ASP A 497 -26.02 4.65 2.27
C ASP A 497 -26.95 5.76 1.75
N GLY A 498 -26.67 7.01 2.11
CA GLY A 498 -27.42 8.16 1.60
C GLY A 498 -27.22 8.38 0.09
N PHE A 499 -25.99 8.24 -0.40
CA PHE A 499 -25.67 8.41 -1.82
C PHE A 499 -26.34 7.36 -2.69
N GLU A 500 -26.34 6.08 -2.27
CA GLU A 500 -27.04 4.99 -2.95
C GLU A 500 -28.57 5.19 -2.97
N GLY A 501 -29.14 5.80 -1.91
CA GLY A 501 -30.54 6.20 -1.91
C GLY A 501 -30.85 7.12 -3.08
N HIS A 502 -30.08 8.16 -3.27
CA HIS A 502 -30.23 9.09 -4.40
C HIS A 502 -29.95 8.47 -5.76
N LEU A 503 -28.98 7.55 -5.87
CA LEU A 503 -28.76 6.82 -7.12
C LEU A 503 -29.99 6.02 -7.54
N ARG A 504 -30.67 5.35 -6.58
CA ARG A 504 -31.93 4.61 -6.87
C ARG A 504 -33.08 5.55 -7.24
N GLU A 505 -33.26 6.65 -6.50
CA GLU A 505 -34.29 7.66 -6.80
C GLU A 505 -34.16 8.24 -8.22
N LEU A 506 -32.92 8.39 -8.70
CA LEU A 506 -32.61 8.96 -10.00
C LEU A 506 -32.48 7.93 -11.13
N GLY A 507 -32.63 6.62 -10.85
CA GLY A 507 -32.42 5.56 -11.83
C GLY A 507 -30.96 5.40 -12.27
N LEU A 508 -30.00 5.74 -11.39
CA LEU A 508 -28.55 5.70 -11.62
C LEU A 508 -27.87 4.58 -10.81
N GLN A 509 -28.62 3.61 -10.29
CA GLN A 509 -28.09 2.55 -9.41
C GLN A 509 -27.03 1.67 -10.08
N ASP A 510 -27.01 1.60 -11.41
CA ASP A 510 -26.07 0.78 -12.17
C ASP A 510 -24.78 1.54 -12.56
N GLU A 511 -24.66 2.81 -12.18
CA GLU A 511 -23.47 3.61 -12.47
C GLU A 511 -22.29 3.21 -11.57
N PRO A 512 -21.11 2.89 -12.13
CA PRO A 512 -19.94 2.45 -11.36
C PRO A 512 -19.09 3.65 -10.89
N ILE A 513 -19.67 4.56 -10.11
CA ILE A 513 -18.98 5.79 -9.69
C ILE A 513 -17.94 5.49 -8.58
N HIS A 514 -16.69 5.91 -8.78
CA HIS A 514 -15.62 5.75 -7.80
C HIS A 514 -15.72 6.81 -6.70
N VAL A 515 -16.00 6.39 -5.46
CA VAL A 515 -16.06 7.28 -4.29
C VAL A 515 -14.91 6.95 -3.34
N ARG A 516 -13.99 7.88 -3.12
CA ARG A 516 -12.81 7.65 -2.30
C ARG A 516 -12.65 8.72 -1.22
N MET A 517 -12.43 8.29 0.02
CA MET A 517 -12.39 9.18 1.18
C MET A 517 -11.09 9.07 1.96
N THR A 518 -10.55 10.22 2.37
CA THR A 518 -9.37 10.28 3.27
C THR A 518 -9.56 11.33 4.35
N GLY A 519 -9.12 11.01 5.57
CA GLY A 519 -9.22 11.92 6.71
C GLY A 519 -8.19 13.06 6.70
N CYS A 520 -7.33 13.17 5.69
CA CYS A 520 -6.36 14.25 5.52
C CYS A 520 -5.79 14.28 4.09
N PRO A 521 -5.08 15.38 3.68
CA PRO A 521 -4.52 15.53 2.32
C PRO A 521 -3.42 14.54 1.93
N ASN A 522 -2.99 13.61 2.80
CA ASN A 522 -2.03 12.56 2.42
C ASN A 522 -2.54 11.61 1.34
N GLY A 523 -3.85 11.59 1.06
CA GLY A 523 -4.46 10.88 -0.06
C GLY A 523 -4.23 9.36 -0.05
N CYS A 524 -4.33 8.71 1.12
CA CYS A 524 -4.01 7.28 1.28
C CYS A 524 -4.94 6.36 0.49
N ALA A 525 -6.22 6.73 0.33
CA ALA A 525 -7.19 6.03 -0.52
C ALA A 525 -7.28 6.63 -1.95
N ARG A 526 -6.29 7.39 -2.38
CA ARG A 526 -6.19 7.96 -3.73
C ARG A 526 -7.42 8.79 -4.17
N PRO A 527 -7.90 9.76 -3.34
CA PRO A 527 -9.13 10.49 -3.64
C PRO A 527 -8.99 11.43 -4.85
N TYR A 528 -7.77 11.84 -5.20
CA TYR A 528 -7.52 12.86 -6.22
C TYR A 528 -7.60 12.34 -7.66
N ASN A 529 -7.65 11.02 -7.88
CA ASN A 529 -7.89 10.41 -9.20
C ASN A 529 -9.21 9.64 -9.26
N ALA A 530 -10.05 9.77 -8.24
CA ALA A 530 -11.39 9.21 -8.24
C ALA A 530 -12.40 10.17 -8.89
N GLU A 531 -13.52 9.65 -9.34
CA GLU A 531 -14.62 10.46 -9.87
C GLU A 531 -15.21 11.38 -8.78
N ILE A 532 -15.28 10.85 -7.54
CA ILE A 532 -15.62 11.61 -6.32
C ILE A 532 -14.52 11.38 -5.28
N GLY A 533 -13.85 12.45 -4.86
CA GLY A 533 -12.85 12.43 -3.81
C GLY A 533 -13.28 13.26 -2.60
N LEU A 534 -13.30 12.66 -1.40
CA LEU A 534 -13.59 13.34 -0.14
C LEU A 534 -12.30 13.42 0.69
N VAL A 535 -11.83 14.64 0.96
CA VAL A 535 -10.54 14.85 1.66
C VAL A 535 -10.73 15.68 2.91
N GLY A 536 -10.37 15.12 4.06
CA GLY A 536 -10.46 15.81 5.34
C GLY A 536 -9.67 17.12 5.37
N LYS A 537 -10.34 18.21 5.72
CA LYS A 537 -9.83 19.58 5.75
C LYS A 537 -9.79 20.18 7.15
N ALA A 538 -10.86 19.98 7.91
CA ALA A 538 -11.01 20.33 9.31
C ALA A 538 -11.86 19.25 10.02
N LYS A 539 -12.03 19.34 11.33
CA LYS A 539 -12.88 18.40 12.06
C LYS A 539 -14.28 18.40 11.43
N GLU A 540 -14.76 17.22 11.03
CA GLU A 540 -16.07 16.99 10.39
C GLU A 540 -16.32 17.84 9.12
N LYS A 541 -15.23 18.25 8.43
CA LYS A 541 -15.32 19.01 7.17
C LYS A 541 -14.36 18.45 6.12
N TYR A 542 -14.85 18.42 4.89
CA TYR A 542 -14.15 17.84 3.75
C TYR A 542 -14.05 18.82 2.59
N THR A 543 -12.97 18.69 1.82
CA THR A 543 -12.90 19.21 0.45
C THR A 543 -13.45 18.12 -0.46
N VAL A 544 -14.44 18.47 -1.29
CA VAL A 544 -15.02 17.59 -2.31
C VAL A 544 -14.28 17.83 -3.63
N TYR A 545 -13.76 16.75 -4.18
CA TYR A 545 -13.10 16.71 -5.50
C TYR A 545 -14.00 15.97 -6.48
N LEU A 546 -14.15 16.49 -7.70
CA LEU A 546 -14.91 15.87 -8.78
C LEU A 546 -14.08 15.85 -10.07
N GLY A 547 -14.44 15.00 -11.03
CA GLY A 547 -13.88 15.01 -12.37
C GLY A 547 -12.63 14.15 -12.58
N GLY A 548 -12.26 13.28 -11.62
CA GLY A 548 -11.29 12.22 -11.89
C GLY A 548 -11.82 11.25 -12.96
N SER A 549 -10.92 10.60 -13.69
CA SER A 549 -11.33 9.62 -14.70
C SER A 549 -11.74 8.28 -14.05
N HIS A 550 -12.78 7.64 -14.59
CA HIS A 550 -13.12 6.26 -14.22
C HIS A 550 -11.91 5.31 -14.38
N LEU A 551 -11.09 5.51 -15.39
CA LEU A 551 -9.87 4.75 -15.63
C LEU A 551 -8.69 5.11 -14.71
N GLY A 552 -8.84 6.13 -13.84
CA GLY A 552 -7.77 6.60 -12.94
C GLY A 552 -6.63 7.37 -13.63
N THR A 553 -6.85 7.87 -14.85
CA THR A 553 -5.84 8.52 -15.71
C THR A 553 -5.91 10.04 -15.71
N ARG A 554 -6.81 10.63 -14.93
CA ARG A 554 -6.99 12.09 -14.78
C ARG A 554 -7.22 12.43 -13.31
N LEU A 555 -6.65 13.55 -12.86
CA LEU A 555 -6.89 14.08 -11.53
C LEU A 555 -8.20 14.87 -11.47
N ALA A 556 -8.90 14.72 -10.35
CA ALA A 556 -10.07 15.51 -10.00
C ALA A 556 -9.69 16.94 -9.63
N TYR A 557 -10.60 17.89 -9.88
CA TYR A 557 -10.50 19.28 -9.42
C TYR A 557 -11.27 19.50 -8.10
N ILE A 558 -10.96 20.57 -7.38
CA ILE A 558 -11.75 20.96 -6.19
C ILE A 558 -13.12 21.47 -6.67
N TYR A 559 -14.18 20.74 -6.32
CA TYR A 559 -15.54 21.19 -6.56
C TYR A 559 -15.98 22.16 -5.48
N LYS A 560 -15.88 21.77 -4.20
CA LYS A 560 -16.27 22.59 -3.06
C LYS A 560 -15.37 22.33 -1.86
N ASP A 561 -14.96 23.39 -1.16
CA ASP A 561 -14.10 23.29 0.03
C ASP A 561 -14.93 23.43 1.31
N MET A 562 -14.45 22.87 2.42
CA MET A 562 -15.03 23.01 3.76
C MET A 562 -16.48 22.53 3.89
N VAL A 563 -16.90 21.52 3.11
CA VAL A 563 -18.24 20.92 3.18
C VAL A 563 -18.38 20.17 4.52
N PRO A 564 -19.38 20.49 5.35
CA PRO A 564 -19.67 19.72 6.56
C PRO A 564 -20.02 18.26 6.24
N HIS A 565 -19.70 17.34 7.14
CA HIS A 565 -20.00 15.91 6.98
C HIS A 565 -21.46 15.66 6.60
N ASP A 566 -22.38 16.27 7.31
CA ASP A 566 -23.82 16.05 7.15
C ASP A 566 -24.37 16.61 5.83
N ASP A 567 -23.66 17.55 5.21
CA ASP A 567 -24.04 18.16 3.93
C ASP A 567 -23.48 17.41 2.72
N VAL A 568 -22.51 16.49 2.90
CA VAL A 568 -21.82 15.82 1.78
C VAL A 568 -22.80 15.10 0.87
N VAL A 569 -23.74 14.34 1.42
CA VAL A 569 -24.72 13.57 0.65
C VAL A 569 -25.62 14.49 -0.17
N ALA A 570 -26.11 15.58 0.43
CA ALA A 570 -26.97 16.55 -0.24
C ALA A 570 -26.26 17.26 -1.40
N GLU A 571 -24.98 17.64 -1.18
CA GLU A 571 -24.14 18.23 -2.21
C GLU A 571 -23.92 17.29 -3.40
N LEU A 572 -23.60 16.03 -3.14
CA LEU A 572 -23.42 15.02 -4.20
C LEU A 572 -24.73 14.70 -4.92
N ALA A 573 -25.85 14.64 -4.21
CA ALA A 573 -27.17 14.43 -4.80
C ALA A 573 -27.57 15.57 -5.75
N ALA A 574 -27.21 16.80 -5.44
CA ALA A 574 -27.44 17.94 -6.33
C ALA A 574 -26.66 17.77 -7.65
N VAL A 575 -25.41 17.34 -7.59
CA VAL A 575 -24.59 17.04 -8.78
C VAL A 575 -25.16 15.86 -9.58
N LEU A 576 -25.64 14.79 -8.91
CA LEU A 576 -26.26 13.64 -9.57
C LEU A 576 -27.49 14.03 -10.37
N ARG A 577 -28.34 14.97 -9.88
CA ARG A 577 -29.50 15.47 -10.63
C ARG A 577 -29.08 16.19 -11.92
N VAL A 578 -27.98 16.94 -11.89
CA VAL A 578 -27.44 17.59 -13.10
C VAL A 578 -26.89 16.54 -14.06
N PHE A 579 -26.14 15.56 -13.54
CA PHE A 579 -25.62 14.43 -14.31
C PHE A 579 -26.74 13.66 -15.03
N GLN A 580 -27.79 13.28 -14.30
CA GLN A 580 -28.94 12.58 -14.89
C GLN A 580 -29.55 13.35 -16.09
N ARG A 581 -29.66 14.67 -15.97
CA ARG A 581 -30.31 15.52 -17.00
C ARG A 581 -29.42 15.85 -18.20
N GLN A 582 -28.09 15.89 -18.02
CA GLN A 582 -27.17 16.53 -18.98
C GLN A 582 -26.03 15.62 -19.44
N ARG A 583 -25.94 14.37 -18.96
CA ARG A 583 -24.91 13.44 -19.41
C ARG A 583 -25.09 13.04 -20.87
N GLY A 584 -24.00 12.83 -21.57
CA GLY A 584 -23.98 12.22 -22.89
C GLY A 584 -24.23 10.70 -22.82
N PRO A 585 -24.57 10.05 -23.96
CA PRO A 585 -24.69 8.60 -24.03
C PRO A 585 -23.38 7.90 -23.61
N GLY A 586 -23.44 7.02 -22.59
CA GLY A 586 -22.27 6.28 -22.10
C GLY A 586 -21.21 7.12 -21.38
N GLU A 587 -21.48 8.38 -21.09
CA GLU A 587 -20.55 9.26 -20.37
C GLU A 587 -20.49 8.89 -18.90
N HIS A 588 -19.28 8.59 -18.38
CA HIS A 588 -19.05 8.35 -16.97
C HIS A 588 -19.19 9.63 -16.14
N PHE A 589 -19.53 9.48 -14.87
CA PHE A 589 -19.76 10.62 -13.96
C PHE A 589 -18.57 11.56 -13.87
N GLY A 590 -17.35 11.02 -13.76
CA GLY A 590 -16.14 11.83 -13.70
C GLY A 590 -15.84 12.60 -14.99
N ASP A 591 -16.11 12.00 -16.15
CA ASP A 591 -15.92 12.66 -17.46
C ASP A 591 -16.94 13.76 -17.66
N PHE A 592 -18.18 13.54 -17.24
CA PHE A 592 -19.22 14.57 -17.21
C PHE A 592 -18.81 15.78 -16.35
N CYS A 593 -18.34 15.51 -15.12
CA CYS A 593 -17.88 16.59 -14.23
C CYS A 593 -16.70 17.38 -14.82
N ASP A 594 -15.74 16.69 -15.43
CA ASP A 594 -14.59 17.31 -16.09
C ASP A 594 -15.00 18.16 -17.31
N ARG A 595 -15.89 17.66 -18.14
CA ARG A 595 -16.43 18.37 -19.31
C ARG A 595 -17.13 19.67 -18.94
N LEU A 596 -17.91 19.68 -17.86
CA LEU A 596 -18.56 20.91 -17.38
C LEU A 596 -17.58 21.85 -16.68
N GLY A 597 -16.64 21.30 -15.92
CA GLY A 597 -15.77 22.09 -15.05
C GLY A 597 -16.49 22.65 -13.82
N GLN A 598 -15.71 23.22 -12.89
CA GLN A 598 -16.20 23.66 -11.59
C GLN A 598 -17.29 24.74 -11.69
N GLU A 599 -17.05 25.79 -12.44
CA GLU A 599 -17.94 26.97 -12.50
C GLU A 599 -19.30 26.63 -13.10
N ALA A 600 -19.32 25.94 -14.25
CA ALA A 600 -20.57 25.57 -14.90
C ALA A 600 -21.36 24.54 -14.08
N LEU A 601 -20.67 23.61 -13.41
CA LEU A 601 -21.30 22.63 -12.54
C LEU A 601 -21.96 23.30 -11.32
N LEU A 602 -21.27 24.23 -10.66
CA LEU A 602 -21.83 25.01 -9.54
C LEU A 602 -23.05 25.84 -9.97
N ALA A 603 -22.99 26.48 -11.14
CA ALA A 603 -24.13 27.21 -11.69
C ALA A 603 -25.34 26.30 -11.98
N ALA A 604 -25.09 25.11 -12.56
CA ALA A 604 -26.15 24.15 -12.87
C ALA A 604 -26.78 23.50 -11.63
N VAL A 605 -26.06 23.40 -10.54
CA VAL A 605 -26.56 22.91 -9.23
C VAL A 605 -27.41 24.00 -8.56
N GLY A 606 -27.07 25.28 -8.71
CA GLY A 606 -27.81 26.41 -8.14
C GLY A 606 -29.06 26.84 -8.92
N SER A 607 -29.28 26.29 -10.13
CA SER A 607 -30.43 26.49 -10.99
C SER A 607 -31.48 25.38 -10.85
#